data_8fb898c10ed3fbab2e079fd73e8a37bb
#
_entry.id   8fb898c10ed3fbab2e079fd73e8a37bb
#
_cell.length_a   1.000
_cell.length_b   1.000
_cell.length_c   1.000
_cell.angle_alpha   90.00
_cell.angle_beta   90.00
_cell.angle_gamma   90.00
#
_symmetry.space_group_name_H-M   'P 1'
#
loop_
_entity.id
_entity.type
_entity.pdbx_description
1 polymer ?
#
loop_
_entity_poly.entity_id
_entity_poly.type
_entity_poly.pdbx_seq_one_letter_code
_entity_poly.pdbx_strand_id
1 'polypeptide(L)'
;MRKTTLLAAAALLGSPGLTLAQNTPTENSTNADAPFVRNIRADRPGLTITAQVLQAGQFQLETGFQRQTGGPGMDLSRSAATLRIGFLNSMELRVSQPYFHNGPVISSETGTLQASGWAPATVGAKLMLSPNFDTRTQVAILAESAVPNTGSAGLRQTGWAPAARLLISEQIGERFGLEGNFGFSQPSMKVEDLERGQFLGTLALNGPISAKTGFFVEGYGYGRSGLNTGTTAGLYYRPVSAVRMDVTAGKVLGGVAAGTSTVGVGLTFKVGR
;
A
#
# COMPACT_ATOMS: atom_id res chain seq x y z
N MET A 1 -20.50 38.17 -15.76
CA MET A 1 -21.31 37.76 -14.60
C MET A 1 -22.25 36.64 -15.00
N ARG A 2 -21.94 35.40 -14.68
CA ARG A 2 -22.90 34.29 -14.64
C ARG A 2 -22.44 33.35 -13.51
N LYS A 3 -23.20 33.35 -12.43
CA LYS A 3 -23.06 32.46 -11.30
C LYS A 3 -23.64 31.12 -11.70
N THR A 4 -22.86 30.06 -11.68
CA THR A 4 -23.37 28.70 -11.81
C THR A 4 -23.25 28.02 -10.45
N THR A 5 -24.40 27.83 -9.85
CA THR A 5 -24.64 27.17 -8.59
C THR A 5 -24.43 25.66 -8.79
N LEU A 6 -23.46 25.05 -8.10
CA LEU A 6 -23.39 23.59 -7.98
C LEU A 6 -24.39 23.14 -6.92
N LEU A 7 -25.43 22.46 -7.36
CA LEU A 7 -26.32 21.70 -6.49
C LEU A 7 -25.62 20.40 -6.10
N ALA A 8 -25.42 20.23 -4.81
CA ALA A 8 -25.07 18.96 -4.20
C ALA A 8 -26.30 18.02 -4.26
N ALA A 9 -26.17 16.90 -4.95
CA ALA A 9 -27.16 15.82 -4.89
C ALA A 9 -26.88 14.94 -3.65
N ALA A 10 -27.54 15.28 -2.55
CA ALA A 10 -27.73 14.42 -1.41
C ALA A 10 -29.16 13.87 -1.48
N ALA A 11 -29.34 12.70 -2.05
CA ALA A 11 -30.59 11.92 -1.87
C ALA A 11 -30.34 10.48 -2.36
N LEU A 12 -30.24 9.56 -1.41
CA LEU A 12 -30.65 8.15 -1.57
C LEU A 12 -30.48 7.43 -0.22
N LEU A 13 -31.33 7.82 0.72
CA LEU A 13 -31.69 6.96 1.85
C LEU A 13 -33.16 6.57 1.64
N GLY A 14 -33.38 5.30 1.35
CA GLY A 14 -34.74 4.75 1.37
C GLY A 14 -34.95 3.66 0.35
N SER A 15 -34.56 2.43 0.68
CA SER A 15 -35.17 1.24 0.09
C SER A 15 -35.17 0.11 1.10
N PRO A 16 -36.33 -0.60 1.25
CA PRO A 16 -36.50 -1.59 2.28
C PRO A 16 -35.89 -2.93 1.89
N GLY A 17 -35.25 -3.57 2.84
CA GLY A 17 -35.27 -5.01 3.05
C GLY A 17 -34.96 -5.93 1.88
N LEU A 18 -33.64 -6.07 1.57
CA LEU A 18 -33.11 -7.34 1.09
C LEU A 18 -32.31 -7.92 2.25
N THR A 19 -32.92 -8.74 3.07
CA THR A 19 -32.26 -9.68 3.94
C THR A 19 -31.55 -10.71 3.07
N LEU A 20 -30.41 -10.35 2.52
CA LEU A 20 -29.42 -11.33 2.14
C LEU A 20 -28.97 -11.96 3.45
N ALA A 21 -29.23 -13.25 3.62
CA ALA A 21 -28.71 -14.05 4.70
C ALA A 21 -27.17 -13.82 4.69
N GLN A 22 -26.72 -12.92 5.55
CA GLN A 22 -25.33 -12.79 5.90
C GLN A 22 -25.00 -14.06 6.69
N ASN A 23 -24.39 -15.03 6.02
CA ASN A 23 -23.49 -15.93 6.70
C ASN A 23 -22.33 -15.02 7.19
N THR A 24 -22.54 -14.37 8.32
CA THR A 24 -21.46 -13.87 9.14
C THR A 24 -20.61 -15.09 9.47
N PRO A 25 -19.35 -15.17 9.04
CA PRO A 25 -18.45 -16.12 9.63
C PRO A 25 -18.43 -15.71 11.10
N THR A 26 -19.02 -16.54 11.95
CA THR A 26 -18.88 -16.40 13.40
C THR A 26 -17.36 -16.39 13.61
N GLU A 27 -16.80 -15.28 14.08
CA GLU A 27 -15.47 -15.27 14.65
C GLU A 27 -15.53 -16.23 15.83
N ASN A 28 -15.30 -17.51 15.53
CA ASN A 28 -15.14 -18.50 16.57
C ASN A 28 -13.96 -18.02 17.38
N SER A 29 -14.22 -17.70 18.62
CA SER A 29 -13.24 -17.27 19.64
C SER A 29 -12.10 -18.29 19.85
N THR A 30 -12.16 -19.46 19.21
CA THR A 30 -11.09 -20.47 19.14
C THR A 30 -9.96 -20.11 18.16
N ASN A 31 -10.08 -19.06 17.36
CA ASN A 31 -9.04 -18.59 16.45
C ASN A 31 -8.12 -17.50 17.03
N ALA A 32 -8.06 -17.36 18.36
CA ALA A 32 -6.99 -16.58 19.00
C ALA A 32 -5.58 -17.09 18.59
N ASP A 33 -5.49 -18.35 18.17
CA ASP A 33 -4.29 -18.99 17.65
C ASP A 33 -4.21 -19.08 16.12
N ALA A 34 -5.19 -18.48 15.41
CA ALA A 34 -5.06 -18.37 13.96
C ALA A 34 -3.73 -17.67 13.63
N PRO A 35 -2.97 -18.19 12.65
CA PRO A 35 -1.62 -17.71 12.41
C PRO A 35 -1.62 -16.19 12.32
N PHE A 36 -0.74 -15.54 13.04
CA PHE A 36 -0.54 -14.10 13.13
C PHE A 36 -0.64 -13.38 11.77
N VAL A 37 -0.28 -14.06 10.72
CA VAL A 37 -0.35 -13.66 9.32
C VAL A 37 -1.77 -13.27 8.87
N ARG A 38 -2.84 -13.79 9.50
CA ARG A 38 -4.22 -13.60 9.00
C ARG A 38 -5.02 -12.46 9.63
N ASN A 39 -4.62 -11.91 10.77
CA ASN A 39 -5.50 -11.02 11.54
C ASN A 39 -5.43 -9.52 11.22
N ILE A 40 -4.25 -8.95 10.98
CA ILE A 40 -4.07 -7.60 10.46
C ILE A 40 -3.08 -7.69 9.30
N ARG A 41 -3.59 -7.67 8.08
CA ARG A 41 -2.79 -7.63 6.87
C ARG A 41 -2.59 -6.18 6.48
N ALA A 42 -1.52 -5.58 6.97
CA ALA A 42 -1.09 -4.29 6.48
C ALA A 42 -0.40 -4.45 5.13
N ASP A 43 -0.62 -3.50 4.24
CA ASP A 43 0.12 -3.39 2.97
C ASP A 43 1.50 -2.76 3.18
N ARG A 44 1.82 -2.50 4.43
CA ARG A 44 3.14 -2.11 4.93
C ARG A 44 3.84 -3.32 5.56
N PRO A 45 5.14 -3.23 5.75
CA PRO A 45 6.07 -2.11 5.51
C PRO A 45 6.90 -2.27 4.24
N GLY A 46 6.81 -3.40 3.55
CA GLY A 46 7.53 -3.70 2.30
C GLY A 46 6.90 -3.06 1.06
N LEU A 47 7.38 -3.47 -0.11
CA LEU A 47 6.79 -3.15 -1.42
C LEU A 47 5.71 -4.15 -1.81
N THR A 48 5.76 -5.37 -1.23
CA THR A 48 4.77 -6.43 -1.46
C THR A 48 3.49 -6.12 -0.70
N ILE A 49 2.39 -6.13 -1.42
CA ILE A 49 1.03 -5.89 -0.94
C ILE A 49 0.29 -7.21 -0.92
N THR A 50 -0.47 -7.48 0.14
CA THR A 50 -1.29 -8.69 0.25
C THR A 50 -2.49 -8.67 -0.72
N ALA A 51 -2.89 -9.84 -1.22
CA ALA A 51 -4.12 -9.97 -1.99
C ALA A 51 -5.40 -9.83 -1.14
N GLN A 52 -5.31 -9.89 0.19
CA GLN A 52 -6.47 -9.72 1.05
C GLN A 52 -7.05 -8.32 0.98
N VAL A 53 -8.38 -8.25 0.96
CA VAL A 53 -9.17 -7.01 1.09
C VAL A 53 -9.80 -6.95 2.48
N LEU A 54 -10.15 -5.76 2.92
CA LEU A 54 -10.98 -5.57 4.10
C LEU A 54 -12.42 -5.97 3.79
N GLN A 55 -13.08 -6.62 4.73
CA GLN A 55 -14.52 -6.93 4.62
C GLN A 55 -15.34 -5.65 4.72
N ALA A 56 -16.58 -5.69 4.19
CA ALA A 56 -17.50 -4.57 4.27
C ALA A 56 -17.69 -4.08 5.71
N GLY A 57 -17.58 -2.76 5.91
CA GLY A 57 -17.67 -2.12 7.22
C GLY A 57 -16.40 -2.15 8.06
N GLN A 58 -15.31 -2.73 7.58
CA GLN A 58 -14.00 -2.66 8.21
C GLN A 58 -13.21 -1.45 7.71
N PHE A 59 -12.47 -0.83 8.61
CA PHE A 59 -11.56 0.28 8.34
C PHE A 59 -10.17 -0.05 8.86
N GLN A 60 -9.15 0.30 8.09
CA GLN A 60 -7.76 0.14 8.50
C GLN A 60 -6.97 1.40 8.17
N LEU A 61 -6.34 1.97 9.17
CA LEU A 61 -5.40 3.08 9.02
C LEU A 61 -3.98 2.55 9.17
N GLU A 62 -3.18 2.74 8.14
CA GLU A 62 -1.76 2.40 8.11
C GLU A 62 -0.96 3.69 8.06
N THR A 63 -0.04 3.89 9.00
CA THR A 63 0.85 5.05 8.99
C THR A 63 2.28 4.61 9.25
N GLY A 64 3.24 5.41 8.83
CA GLY A 64 4.64 5.12 9.13
C GLY A 64 5.59 6.15 8.58
N PHE A 65 6.82 6.01 9.03
CA PHE A 65 7.97 6.80 8.61
C PHE A 65 8.98 5.89 7.91
N GLN A 66 9.62 6.40 6.88
CA GLN A 66 10.67 5.71 6.14
C GLN A 66 11.79 6.69 5.81
N ARG A 67 13.04 6.26 6.00
CA ARG A 67 14.24 6.98 5.58
C ARG A 67 15.05 6.14 4.61
N GLN A 68 15.51 6.75 3.53
CA GLN A 68 16.42 6.16 2.53
C GLN A 68 17.69 6.96 2.49
N THR A 69 18.83 6.29 2.49
CA THR A 69 20.16 6.89 2.47
C THR A 69 21.10 6.09 1.59
N GLY A 70 22.19 6.71 1.12
CA GLY A 70 23.33 5.99 0.55
C GLY A 70 23.25 5.66 -0.94
N GLY A 71 22.33 6.20 -1.70
CA GLY A 71 22.35 6.16 -3.16
C GLY A 71 22.87 7.46 -3.77
N PRO A 72 23.07 7.55 -5.08
CA PRO A 72 23.47 8.79 -5.74
C PRO A 72 22.45 9.90 -5.46
N GLY A 73 22.80 10.88 -4.59
CA GLY A 73 21.97 12.04 -4.29
C GLY A 73 20.72 11.79 -3.40
N MET A 74 20.68 10.70 -2.63
CA MET A 74 19.46 10.27 -1.94
C MET A 74 19.61 10.23 -0.42
N ASP A 75 19.31 11.33 0.24
CA ASP A 75 18.80 11.29 1.61
C ASP A 75 17.32 11.69 1.55
N LEU A 76 16.44 10.71 1.56
CA LEU A 76 15.00 10.90 1.43
C LEU A 76 14.30 10.38 2.69
N SER A 77 13.45 11.20 3.28
CA SER A 77 12.63 10.80 4.42
C SER A 77 11.18 11.19 4.20
N ARG A 78 10.28 10.23 4.44
CA ARG A 78 8.85 10.42 4.25
C ARG A 78 8.02 9.76 5.32
N SER A 79 6.92 10.38 5.67
CA SER A 79 5.78 9.73 6.34
C SER A 79 4.68 9.46 5.33
N ALA A 80 3.86 8.48 5.60
CA ALA A 80 2.67 8.23 4.81
C ALA A 80 1.54 7.74 5.71
N ALA A 81 0.31 8.10 5.37
CA ALA A 81 -0.90 7.55 5.95
C ALA A 81 -1.76 6.98 4.82
N THR A 82 -2.26 5.75 5.00
CA THR A 82 -3.19 5.10 4.07
C THR A 82 -4.43 4.66 4.85
N LEU A 83 -5.58 5.17 4.45
CA LEU A 83 -6.88 4.69 4.91
C LEU A 83 -7.39 3.66 3.92
N ARG A 84 -7.72 2.47 4.41
CA ARG A 84 -8.36 1.39 3.68
C ARG A 84 -9.77 1.20 4.24
N ILE A 85 -10.74 1.06 3.36
CA ILE A 85 -12.17 0.97 3.69
C ILE A 85 -12.73 -0.25 2.99
N GLY A 86 -13.20 -1.24 3.73
CA GLY A 86 -13.94 -2.38 3.19
C GLY A 86 -15.31 -1.91 2.68
N PHE A 87 -15.44 -1.80 1.36
CA PHE A 87 -16.65 -1.31 0.71
C PHE A 87 -17.61 -2.47 0.40
N LEU A 88 -17.07 -3.55 -0.14
CA LEU A 88 -17.76 -4.82 -0.35
C LEU A 88 -16.91 -5.95 0.22
N ASN A 89 -17.45 -7.15 0.37
CA ASN A 89 -16.68 -8.29 0.86
C ASN A 89 -15.49 -8.67 -0.08
N SER A 90 -15.57 -8.28 -1.36
CA SER A 90 -14.51 -8.51 -2.34
C SER A 90 -13.75 -7.25 -2.76
N MET A 91 -14.10 -6.07 -2.20
CA MET A 91 -13.54 -4.80 -2.65
C MET A 91 -13.25 -3.86 -1.49
N GLU A 92 -12.08 -3.27 -1.47
CA GLU A 92 -11.71 -2.16 -0.59
C GLU A 92 -11.36 -0.91 -1.38
N LEU A 93 -11.69 0.24 -0.82
CA LEU A 93 -11.26 1.55 -1.29
C LEU A 93 -10.03 2.00 -0.49
N ARG A 94 -9.19 2.81 -1.11
CA ARG A 94 -7.93 3.27 -0.54
C ARG A 94 -7.71 4.75 -0.79
N VAL A 95 -7.23 5.44 0.23
CA VAL A 95 -6.76 6.82 0.12
C VAL A 95 -5.42 6.92 0.84
N SER A 96 -4.39 7.40 0.16
CA SER A 96 -3.06 7.55 0.73
C SER A 96 -2.59 9.00 0.63
N GLN A 97 -1.94 9.49 1.67
CA GLN A 97 -1.35 10.82 1.72
C GLN A 97 0.07 10.76 2.24
N PRO A 98 1.08 10.83 1.36
CA PRO A 98 2.47 10.91 1.77
C PRO A 98 2.89 12.36 2.09
N TYR A 99 3.87 12.50 2.99
CA TYR A 99 4.55 13.74 3.32
C TYR A 99 6.06 13.53 3.27
N PHE A 100 6.77 14.32 2.49
CA PHE A 100 8.23 14.33 2.47
C PHE A 100 8.76 15.32 3.51
N HIS A 101 9.53 14.83 4.47
CA HIS A 101 10.33 15.64 5.37
C HIS A 101 11.60 16.10 4.64
N ASN A 102 12.16 15.19 3.87
CA ASN A 102 13.31 15.34 3.00
C ASN A 102 12.98 14.57 1.71
N GLY A 103 12.61 15.29 0.68
CA GLY A 103 12.08 14.72 -0.54
C GLY A 103 13.09 14.69 -1.69
N PRO A 104 12.63 14.46 -2.92
CA PRO A 104 13.50 14.47 -4.09
C PRO A 104 14.14 15.83 -4.32
N VAL A 105 15.33 15.80 -4.86
CA VAL A 105 16.05 17.01 -5.28
C VAL A 105 15.41 17.53 -6.57
N ILE A 106 14.99 18.78 -6.55
CA ILE A 106 14.45 19.49 -7.72
C ILE A 106 15.52 20.45 -8.21
N SER A 107 15.92 20.29 -9.47
CA SER A 107 16.83 21.25 -10.13
C SER A 107 16.01 22.40 -10.70
N SER A 108 16.44 23.63 -10.42
CA SER A 108 15.89 24.87 -10.99
C SER A 108 17.01 25.70 -11.60
N GLU A 109 16.67 26.73 -12.36
CA GLU A 109 17.65 27.67 -12.92
C GLU A 109 18.49 28.37 -11.85
N THR A 110 17.99 28.46 -10.62
CA THR A 110 18.65 29.11 -9.47
C THR A 110 19.42 28.13 -8.57
N GLY A 111 19.43 26.83 -8.89
CA GLY A 111 20.14 25.80 -8.12
C GLY A 111 19.30 24.56 -7.85
N THR A 112 19.80 23.70 -6.98
CA THR A 112 19.13 22.48 -6.53
C THR A 112 18.50 22.69 -5.17
N LEU A 113 17.21 22.38 -5.05
CA LEU A 113 16.47 22.45 -3.79
C LEU A 113 15.88 21.08 -3.46
N GLN A 114 16.06 20.64 -2.22
CA GLN A 114 15.38 19.44 -1.75
C GLN A 114 13.94 19.76 -1.36
N ALA A 115 12.99 19.09 -2.02
CA ALA A 115 11.58 19.35 -1.78
C ALA A 115 11.12 18.79 -0.43
N SER A 116 10.29 19.53 0.29
CA SER A 116 9.57 19.05 1.46
C SER A 116 8.10 19.43 1.36
N GLY A 117 7.21 18.65 2.00
CA GLY A 117 5.78 18.91 1.98
C GLY A 117 4.94 17.70 1.59
N TRP A 118 3.67 17.93 1.36
CA TRP A 118 2.72 16.92 0.94
C TRP A 118 2.99 16.47 -0.49
N ALA A 119 3.17 15.16 -0.69
CA ALA A 119 3.13 14.57 -2.02
C ALA A 119 1.68 14.53 -2.54
N PRO A 120 1.45 14.28 -3.84
CA PRO A 120 0.09 14.07 -4.35
C PRO A 120 -0.64 12.97 -3.58
N ALA A 121 -1.90 13.24 -3.23
CA ALA A 121 -2.78 12.23 -2.66
C ALA A 121 -3.00 11.11 -3.68
N THR A 122 -3.12 9.87 -3.23
CA THR A 122 -3.41 8.71 -4.08
C THR A 122 -4.74 8.11 -3.68
N VAL A 123 -5.58 7.81 -4.66
CA VAL A 123 -6.85 7.09 -4.49
C VAL A 123 -6.82 5.80 -5.28
N GLY A 124 -7.48 4.78 -4.78
CA GLY A 124 -7.49 3.49 -5.45
C GLY A 124 -8.51 2.52 -4.89
N ALA A 125 -8.56 1.35 -5.52
CA ALA A 125 -9.39 0.23 -5.11
C ALA A 125 -8.63 -1.08 -5.28
N LYS A 126 -8.85 -2.02 -4.36
CA LYS A 126 -8.38 -3.39 -4.47
C LYS A 126 -9.59 -4.30 -4.60
N LEU A 127 -9.58 -5.14 -5.63
CA LEU A 127 -10.64 -6.11 -5.93
C LEU A 127 -10.08 -7.52 -5.80
N MET A 128 -10.65 -8.31 -4.91
CA MET A 128 -10.35 -9.74 -4.78
C MET A 128 -11.02 -10.50 -5.92
N LEU A 129 -10.25 -11.32 -6.60
CA LEU A 129 -10.71 -12.19 -7.69
C LEU A 129 -10.96 -13.62 -7.23
N SER A 130 -10.38 -14.03 -6.10
CA SER A 130 -10.61 -15.34 -5.51
C SER A 130 -12.03 -15.46 -4.97
N PRO A 131 -12.71 -16.60 -5.14
CA PRO A 131 -14.12 -16.74 -4.80
C PRO A 131 -14.39 -16.68 -3.28
N ASN A 132 -13.41 -17.00 -2.44
CA ASN A 132 -13.57 -17.08 -0.99
C ASN A 132 -12.33 -16.52 -0.27
N PHE A 133 -12.54 -15.97 0.93
CA PHE A 133 -11.49 -15.49 1.84
C PHE A 133 -10.64 -16.62 2.45
N ASP A 134 -11.18 -17.84 2.50
CA ASP A 134 -10.54 -19.00 3.16
C ASP A 134 -9.74 -19.87 2.19
N THR A 135 -9.57 -19.44 0.93
CA THR A 135 -8.73 -20.17 -0.02
C THR A 135 -7.26 -20.01 0.33
N ARG A 136 -6.48 -21.09 0.16
CA ARG A 136 -5.01 -21.05 0.34
C ARG A 136 -4.39 -20.02 -0.58
N THR A 137 -4.86 -19.95 -1.81
CA THR A 137 -4.42 -19.01 -2.84
C THR A 137 -5.45 -17.90 -2.97
N GLN A 138 -5.02 -16.67 -2.75
CA GLN A 138 -5.84 -15.48 -2.97
C GLN A 138 -5.22 -14.64 -4.07
N VAL A 139 -6.07 -14.14 -4.94
CA VAL A 139 -5.67 -13.27 -6.07
C VAL A 139 -6.50 -12.00 -6.01
N ALA A 140 -5.85 -10.86 -6.20
CA ALA A 140 -6.53 -9.56 -6.28
C ALA A 140 -5.86 -8.65 -7.31
N ILE A 141 -6.60 -7.66 -7.76
CA ILE A 141 -6.08 -6.54 -8.55
C ILE A 141 -6.17 -5.29 -7.68
N LEU A 142 -5.07 -4.54 -7.62
CA LEU A 142 -5.02 -3.19 -7.08
C LEU A 142 -4.86 -2.21 -8.24
N ALA A 143 -5.76 -1.23 -8.31
CA ALA A 143 -5.64 -0.09 -9.20
C ALA A 143 -5.67 1.20 -8.37
N GLU A 144 -4.72 2.08 -8.57
CA GLU A 144 -4.61 3.34 -7.85
C GLU A 144 -4.04 4.44 -8.75
N SER A 145 -4.28 5.68 -8.41
CA SER A 145 -3.69 6.82 -9.13
C SER A 145 -3.46 7.99 -8.18
N ALA A 146 -2.34 8.67 -8.38
CA ALA A 146 -2.14 9.96 -7.75
C ALA A 146 -3.09 10.99 -8.39
N VAL A 147 -3.69 11.83 -7.53
CA VAL A 147 -4.70 12.81 -7.91
C VAL A 147 -4.02 14.10 -8.38
N PRO A 148 -4.36 14.60 -9.59
CA PRO A 148 -3.79 15.83 -10.12
C PRO A 148 -4.02 17.03 -9.21
N ASN A 149 -3.08 17.96 -9.21
CA ASN A 149 -3.13 19.24 -8.50
C ASN A 149 -3.27 19.14 -6.96
N THR A 150 -3.06 17.94 -6.40
CA THR A 150 -2.92 17.75 -4.95
C THR A 150 -1.44 17.83 -4.55
N GLY A 151 -1.20 18.08 -3.25
CA GLY A 151 0.16 18.19 -2.71
C GLY A 151 0.72 19.62 -2.73
N SER A 152 1.92 19.77 -2.17
CA SER A 152 2.66 21.02 -2.08
C SER A 152 3.21 21.45 -3.45
N ALA A 153 3.43 22.74 -3.66
CA ALA A 153 3.79 23.32 -4.97
C ALA A 153 4.98 22.62 -5.66
N GLY A 154 6.05 22.32 -4.92
CA GLY A 154 7.25 21.65 -5.45
C GLY A 154 7.10 20.14 -5.68
N LEU A 155 6.01 19.53 -5.21
CA LEU A 155 5.75 18.08 -5.32
C LEU A 155 4.50 17.77 -6.14
N ARG A 156 3.74 18.80 -6.51
CA ARG A 156 2.47 18.70 -7.24
C ARG A 156 2.71 18.22 -8.67
N GLN A 157 1.84 17.35 -9.11
CA GLN A 157 1.76 16.94 -10.51
C GLN A 157 0.41 17.35 -11.12
N THR A 158 0.38 17.65 -12.40
CA THR A 158 -0.81 18.14 -13.11
C THR A 158 -1.60 17.03 -13.80
N GLY A 159 -1.01 15.85 -13.96
CA GLY A 159 -1.65 14.68 -14.58
C GLY A 159 -1.97 13.57 -13.57
N TRP A 160 -2.91 12.70 -13.93
CA TRP A 160 -3.10 11.44 -13.24
C TRP A 160 -1.85 10.57 -13.37
N ALA A 161 -1.47 9.84 -12.33
CA ALA A 161 -0.35 8.90 -12.32
C ALA A 161 -0.86 7.51 -11.92
N PRO A 162 -1.42 6.74 -12.87
CA PRO A 162 -2.02 5.47 -12.58
C PRO A 162 -0.99 4.39 -12.31
N ALA A 163 -1.36 3.46 -11.44
CA ALA A 163 -0.65 2.21 -11.19
C ALA A 163 -1.65 1.07 -11.08
N ALA A 164 -1.25 -0.10 -11.56
CA ALA A 164 -2.02 -1.33 -11.40
C ALA A 164 -1.09 -2.47 -11.00
N ARG A 165 -1.57 -3.37 -10.13
CA ARG A 165 -0.83 -4.55 -9.66
C ARG A 165 -1.73 -5.77 -9.60
N LEU A 166 -1.23 -6.89 -10.08
CA LEU A 166 -1.74 -8.21 -9.75
C LEU A 166 -1.08 -8.64 -8.44
N LEU A 167 -1.89 -9.08 -7.49
CA LEU A 167 -1.49 -9.49 -6.15
C LEU A 167 -1.85 -10.96 -5.98
N ILE A 168 -0.91 -11.76 -5.52
CA ILE A 168 -1.10 -13.18 -5.23
C ILE A 168 -0.60 -13.43 -3.81
N SER A 169 -1.42 -14.05 -2.99
CA SER A 169 -1.06 -14.49 -1.66
C SER A 169 -1.33 -15.99 -1.54
N GLU A 170 -0.33 -16.77 -1.19
CA GLU A 170 -0.39 -18.21 -1.00
C GLU A 170 -0.07 -18.56 0.43
N GLN A 171 -0.89 -19.40 1.05
CA GLN A 171 -0.60 -19.95 2.37
C GLN A 171 0.22 -21.23 2.23
N ILE A 172 1.43 -21.20 2.80
CA ILE A 172 2.34 -22.35 2.84
C ILE A 172 2.23 -23.05 4.19
N GLY A 173 1.64 -24.24 4.18
CA GLY A 173 1.30 -24.93 5.42
C GLY A 173 0.34 -24.12 6.28
N GLU A 174 0.47 -24.21 7.60
CA GLU A 174 -0.41 -23.51 8.55
C GLU A 174 0.17 -22.16 9.02
N ARG A 175 1.45 -21.91 8.80
CA ARG A 175 2.19 -20.83 9.47
C ARG A 175 2.73 -19.76 8.56
N PHE A 176 3.10 -20.11 7.32
CA PHE A 176 3.80 -19.17 6.44
C PHE A 176 2.89 -18.65 5.33
N GLY A 177 3.17 -17.46 4.87
CA GLY A 177 2.56 -16.86 3.69
C GLY A 177 3.62 -16.46 2.67
N LEU A 178 3.36 -16.78 1.41
CA LEU A 178 4.13 -16.28 0.28
C LEU A 178 3.26 -15.27 -0.47
N GLU A 179 3.80 -14.09 -0.71
CA GLU A 179 3.10 -13.01 -1.38
C GLU A 179 3.91 -12.53 -2.58
N GLY A 180 3.27 -12.44 -3.73
CA GLY A 180 3.87 -11.95 -4.95
C GLY A 180 3.06 -10.83 -5.55
N ASN A 181 3.72 -9.81 -6.08
CA ASN A 181 3.09 -8.76 -6.85
C ASN A 181 3.78 -8.57 -8.18
N PHE A 182 3.00 -8.32 -9.19
CA PHE A 182 3.46 -7.87 -10.49
C PHE A 182 2.65 -6.65 -10.93
N GLY A 183 3.30 -5.56 -11.28
CA GLY A 183 2.60 -4.33 -11.57
C GLY A 183 3.32 -3.41 -12.53
N PHE A 184 2.57 -2.40 -12.92
CA PHE A 184 3.03 -1.31 -13.74
C PHE A 184 2.55 0.01 -13.16
N SER A 185 3.39 1.03 -13.20
CA SER A 185 3.04 2.39 -12.80
C SER A 185 3.50 3.39 -13.83
N GLN A 186 2.68 4.41 -14.04
CA GLN A 186 2.94 5.51 -14.93
C GLN A 186 3.08 6.80 -14.11
N PRO A 187 4.19 7.54 -14.21
CA PRO A 187 4.40 8.74 -13.38
C PRO A 187 3.45 9.89 -13.74
N SER A 188 2.94 9.90 -14.98
CA SER A 188 1.95 10.87 -15.47
C SER A 188 1.30 10.31 -16.74
N MET A 189 0.05 10.71 -16.99
CA MET A 189 -0.66 10.42 -18.25
C MET A 189 -0.41 11.48 -19.34
N LYS A 190 0.53 12.37 -19.14
CA LYS A 190 0.95 13.30 -20.20
C LYS A 190 1.74 12.55 -21.26
N VAL A 191 1.60 12.95 -22.52
CA VAL A 191 2.24 12.30 -23.67
C VAL A 191 3.76 12.22 -23.51
N GLU A 192 4.38 13.29 -23.00
CA GLU A 192 5.81 13.38 -22.73
C GLU A 192 6.31 12.38 -21.66
N ASP A 193 5.42 11.88 -20.81
CA ASP A 193 5.76 10.97 -19.71
C ASP A 193 5.40 9.51 -20.00
N LEU A 194 4.72 9.19 -21.12
CA LEU A 194 4.25 7.83 -21.40
C LEU A 194 5.40 6.81 -21.51
N GLU A 195 6.59 7.26 -21.89
CA GLU A 195 7.77 6.41 -21.92
C GLU A 195 8.45 6.18 -20.58
N ARG A 196 7.98 6.84 -19.51
CA ARG A 196 8.56 6.76 -18.17
C ARG A 196 7.91 5.71 -17.27
N GLY A 197 6.97 4.94 -17.79
CA GLY A 197 6.32 3.87 -17.05
C GLY A 197 7.31 2.81 -16.56
N GLN A 198 7.04 2.24 -15.39
CA GLN A 198 7.90 1.28 -14.72
C GLN A 198 7.15 0.01 -14.36
N PHE A 199 7.81 -1.12 -14.54
CA PHE A 199 7.36 -2.41 -14.01
C PHE A 199 7.88 -2.60 -12.59
N LEU A 200 7.11 -3.35 -11.80
CA LEU A 200 7.45 -3.78 -10.46
C LEU A 200 7.15 -5.27 -10.32
N GLY A 201 8.11 -6.02 -9.82
CA GLY A 201 7.92 -7.40 -9.36
C GLY A 201 8.40 -7.52 -7.91
N THR A 202 7.62 -8.18 -7.05
CA THR A 202 8.01 -8.44 -5.67
C THR A 202 7.63 -9.85 -5.24
N LEU A 203 8.40 -10.41 -4.32
CA LEU A 203 8.12 -11.69 -3.69
C LEU A 203 8.51 -11.61 -2.20
N ALA A 204 7.57 -11.91 -1.32
CA ALA A 204 7.78 -11.87 0.12
C ALA A 204 7.36 -13.17 0.79
N LEU A 205 8.19 -13.66 1.70
CA LEU A 205 7.88 -14.70 2.66
C LEU A 205 7.60 -14.05 4.01
N ASN A 206 6.50 -14.41 4.64
CA ASN A 206 6.13 -13.93 5.96
C ASN A 206 5.67 -15.07 6.86
N GLY A 207 5.75 -14.86 8.18
CA GLY A 207 5.33 -15.89 9.14
C GLY A 207 5.41 -15.44 10.58
N PRO A 208 4.84 -16.23 11.51
CA PRO A 208 4.89 -15.96 12.92
C PRO A 208 6.25 -16.35 13.53
N ILE A 209 6.71 -15.54 14.47
CA ILE A 209 7.78 -15.88 15.42
C ILE A 209 7.12 -16.34 16.72
N SER A 210 6.07 -15.67 17.14
CA SER A 210 5.25 -15.98 18.32
C SER A 210 3.79 -15.61 18.07
N ALA A 211 2.91 -15.80 19.06
CA ALA A 211 1.51 -15.38 18.96
C ALA A 211 1.32 -13.86 18.70
N LYS A 212 2.29 -13.03 19.06
CA LYS A 212 2.21 -11.57 18.90
C LYS A 212 3.27 -10.98 17.98
N THR A 213 4.25 -11.76 17.55
CA THR A 213 5.35 -11.27 16.70
C THR A 213 5.46 -12.10 15.43
N GLY A 214 5.86 -11.47 14.35
CA GLY A 214 6.14 -12.14 13.10
C GLY A 214 7.22 -11.39 12.31
N PHE A 215 7.60 -11.98 11.20
CA PHE A 215 8.62 -11.46 10.30
C PHE A 215 8.15 -11.47 8.85
N PHE A 216 8.85 -10.72 8.03
CA PHE A 216 8.85 -10.88 6.59
C PHE A 216 10.26 -10.69 6.03
N VAL A 217 10.49 -11.31 4.88
CA VAL A 217 11.65 -11.06 4.01
C VAL A 217 11.13 -10.93 2.60
N GLU A 218 11.58 -9.90 1.89
CA GLU A 218 11.11 -9.53 0.56
C GLU A 218 12.29 -9.36 -0.39
N GLY A 219 12.14 -9.88 -1.61
CA GLY A 219 12.96 -9.51 -2.76
C GLY A 219 12.11 -8.75 -3.76
N TYR A 220 12.68 -7.76 -4.44
CA TYR A 220 11.97 -6.96 -5.43
C TYR A 220 12.84 -6.53 -6.59
N GLY A 221 12.18 -6.21 -7.71
CA GLY A 221 12.78 -5.57 -8.85
C GLY A 221 11.83 -4.54 -9.45
N TYR A 222 12.34 -3.37 -9.83
CA TYR A 222 11.55 -2.35 -10.49
C TYR A 222 12.37 -1.57 -11.52
N GLY A 223 11.72 -1.08 -12.56
CA GLY A 223 12.33 -0.29 -13.62
C GLY A 223 11.67 -0.53 -14.96
N ARG A 224 12.24 0.06 -16.01
CA ARG A 224 11.84 -0.15 -17.41
C ARG A 224 13.02 -0.62 -18.27
N SER A 225 14.02 0.23 -18.42
CA SER A 225 15.22 -0.02 -19.22
C SER A 225 16.44 -0.42 -18.42
N GLY A 226 16.34 -0.38 -17.09
CA GLY A 226 17.34 -0.83 -16.12
C GLY A 226 16.66 -1.28 -14.86
N LEU A 227 16.93 -2.51 -14.45
CA LEU A 227 16.27 -3.10 -13.29
C LEU A 227 17.01 -2.74 -12.01
N ASN A 228 16.37 -2.00 -11.12
CA ASN A 228 16.81 -1.88 -9.74
C ASN A 228 16.31 -3.11 -8.98
N THR A 229 17.19 -3.84 -8.32
CA THR A 229 16.85 -5.00 -7.50
C THR A 229 17.24 -4.77 -6.06
N GLY A 230 16.48 -5.33 -5.14
CA GLY A 230 16.77 -5.15 -3.73
C GLY A 230 16.07 -6.15 -2.83
N THR A 231 16.32 -6.01 -1.54
CA THR A 231 15.69 -6.82 -0.50
C THR A 231 15.28 -5.95 0.67
N THR A 232 14.21 -6.36 1.35
CA THR A 232 13.74 -5.77 2.60
C THR A 232 13.39 -6.88 3.57
N ALA A 233 13.67 -6.67 4.84
CA ALA A 233 13.23 -7.54 5.91
C ALA A 233 12.63 -6.71 7.04
N GLY A 234 11.74 -7.30 7.83
CA GLY A 234 11.14 -6.61 8.95
C GLY A 234 10.47 -7.53 9.96
N LEU A 235 10.14 -6.91 11.07
CA LEU A 235 9.44 -7.55 12.18
C LEU A 235 8.11 -6.87 12.44
N TYR A 236 7.15 -7.64 12.90
CA TYR A 236 5.84 -7.17 13.33
C TYR A 236 5.61 -7.47 14.79
N TYR A 237 4.97 -6.55 15.48
CA TYR A 237 4.46 -6.77 16.82
C TYR A 237 3.00 -6.35 16.92
N ARG A 238 2.16 -7.22 17.46
CA ARG A 238 0.73 -7.01 17.64
C ARG A 238 0.39 -7.07 19.13
N PRO A 239 0.39 -5.95 19.84
CA PRO A 239 0.05 -5.92 21.26
C PRO A 239 -1.40 -6.38 21.51
N VAL A 240 -2.33 -5.95 20.66
CA VAL A 240 -3.75 -6.31 20.66
C VAL A 240 -4.23 -6.60 19.24
N SER A 241 -5.40 -7.23 19.09
CA SER A 241 -5.94 -7.63 17.79
C SER A 241 -6.14 -6.49 16.79
N ALA A 242 -6.40 -5.28 17.29
CA ALA A 242 -6.68 -4.09 16.47
C ALA A 242 -5.43 -3.27 16.11
N VAL A 243 -4.24 -3.59 16.67
CA VAL A 243 -3.02 -2.78 16.51
C VAL A 243 -1.86 -3.65 16.09
N ARG A 244 -1.13 -3.19 15.08
CA ARG A 244 0.13 -3.79 14.64
C ARG A 244 1.19 -2.71 14.48
N MET A 245 2.37 -2.95 15.01
CA MET A 245 3.57 -2.16 14.82
C MET A 245 4.53 -2.90 13.91
N ASP A 246 5.35 -2.18 13.16
CA ASP A 246 6.37 -2.78 12.30
C ASP A 246 7.66 -1.98 12.28
N VAL A 247 8.76 -2.68 12.05
CA VAL A 247 10.09 -2.12 11.81
C VAL A 247 10.71 -2.84 10.62
N THR A 248 11.43 -2.09 9.77
CA THR A 248 11.99 -2.62 8.52
C THR A 248 13.37 -2.08 8.25
N ALA A 249 14.16 -2.89 7.55
CA ALA A 249 15.41 -2.48 6.92
C ALA A 249 15.50 -3.12 5.54
N GLY A 250 16.05 -2.39 4.57
CA GLY A 250 16.21 -2.86 3.20
C GLY A 250 17.40 -2.25 2.52
N LYS A 251 17.80 -2.85 1.39
CA LYS A 251 18.90 -2.36 0.57
C LYS A 251 18.65 -2.64 -0.90
N VAL A 252 18.94 -1.65 -1.74
CA VAL A 252 19.01 -1.83 -3.20
C VAL A 252 20.36 -2.42 -3.53
N LEU A 253 20.37 -3.59 -4.17
CA LEU A 253 21.55 -4.40 -4.45
C LEU A 253 22.09 -4.18 -5.86
N GLY A 254 21.22 -3.85 -6.82
CA GLY A 254 21.57 -3.67 -8.23
C GLY A 254 20.80 -2.55 -8.89
N GLY A 255 21.29 -2.11 -10.05
CA GLY A 255 20.70 -1.02 -10.84
C GLY A 255 21.28 0.36 -10.47
N VAL A 256 20.65 1.41 -11.01
CA VAL A 256 21.12 2.80 -10.83
C VAL A 256 20.98 3.31 -9.39
N ALA A 257 20.08 2.71 -8.61
CA ALA A 257 19.86 3.02 -7.20
C ALA A 257 20.67 2.11 -6.25
N ALA A 258 21.61 1.30 -6.77
CA ALA A 258 22.41 0.39 -5.95
C ALA A 258 23.13 1.11 -4.81
N GLY A 259 23.17 0.45 -3.64
CA GLY A 259 23.74 1.03 -2.42
C GLY A 259 22.74 1.80 -1.56
N THR A 260 21.56 2.16 -2.07
CA THR A 260 20.50 2.78 -1.26
C THR A 260 20.06 1.84 -0.15
N SER A 261 20.13 2.32 1.10
CA SER A 261 19.62 1.63 2.28
C SER A 261 18.32 2.29 2.74
N THR A 262 17.41 1.49 3.26
CA THR A 262 16.10 1.96 3.74
C THR A 262 15.86 1.44 5.14
N VAL A 263 15.37 2.30 6.03
CA VAL A 263 14.85 1.92 7.34
C VAL A 263 13.44 2.51 7.50
N GLY A 264 12.58 1.82 8.22
CA GLY A 264 11.21 2.28 8.41
C GLY A 264 10.58 1.75 9.68
N VAL A 265 9.60 2.49 10.16
CA VAL A 265 8.72 2.09 11.25
C VAL A 265 7.28 2.37 10.86
N GLY A 266 6.36 1.60 11.39
CA GLY A 266 4.96 1.76 11.07
C GLY A 266 4.00 1.32 12.15
N LEU A 267 2.77 1.76 11.98
CA LEU A 267 1.67 1.48 12.86
C LEU A 267 0.40 1.27 12.03
N THR A 268 -0.32 0.23 12.34
CA THR A 268 -1.58 -0.12 11.69
C THR A 268 -2.66 -0.28 12.75
N PHE A 269 -3.79 0.38 12.51
CA PHE A 269 -5.01 0.25 13.30
C PHE A 269 -6.12 -0.34 12.43
N LYS A 270 -6.84 -1.32 12.94
CA LYS A 270 -8.01 -1.89 12.28
C LYS A 270 -9.21 -1.79 13.20
N VAL A 271 -10.33 -1.30 12.69
CA VAL A 271 -11.62 -1.22 13.38
C VAL A 271 -12.74 -1.72 12.48
N GLY A 272 -13.88 -2.06 13.05
CA GLY A 272 -15.04 -2.64 12.36
C GLY A 272 -15.15 -4.14 12.62
N ARG A 273 -16.35 -4.63 12.46
CA ARG A 273 -16.71 -6.05 12.67
C ARG A 273 -16.73 -6.80 11.36
#